data_235fc81b422ff9d7332c47a41c565c12
#
_entry.id   235fc81b422ff9d7332c47a41c565c12
#
_cell.length_a   1.000
_cell.length_b   1.000
_cell.length_c   1.000
_cell.angle_alpha   90.00
_cell.angle_beta   90.00
_cell.angle_gamma   90.00
#
_symmetry.space_group_name_H-M   'P 1'
#
loop_
_entity.id
_entity.type
_entity.pdbx_description
1 polymer ?
#
loop_
_entity_poly.entity_id
_entity_poly.type
_entity_poly.pdbx_seq_one_letter_code
_entity_poly.pdbx_strand_id
1 'polypeptide(L)'
;MPTLLDILNIETGAFDGESFRQVLSGETKSRKRPIHVAIAGSKAMIDWPWKVVQEASLPIVPTFLQRDSWYLFNLENDEGELNDLGQEAPEILRRMRARLESQPSRNEVVFDMNQPWDTFGGEETREPWAEVTANPAEK
;
A
#
# COMPACT_ATOMS: atom_id res chain seq x y z
N MET A 1 -11.65 4.45 8.39
CA MET A 1 -12.27 5.09 9.58
C MET A 1 -12.04 6.60 9.67
N PRO A 2 -10.83 7.20 9.43
CA PRO A 2 -10.63 8.64 9.60
C PRO A 2 -11.64 9.52 8.88
N THR A 3 -12.02 9.19 7.64
CA THR A 3 -12.97 9.98 6.84
C THR A 3 -14.37 10.04 7.46
N LEU A 4 -14.87 8.93 7.97
CA LEU A 4 -16.19 8.90 8.60
C LEU A 4 -16.22 9.72 9.89
N LEU A 5 -15.19 9.59 10.72
CA LEU A 5 -15.06 10.35 11.95
C LEU A 5 -14.95 11.84 11.68
N ASP A 6 -14.19 12.22 10.65
CA ASP A 6 -14.06 13.62 10.20
C ASP A 6 -15.39 14.19 9.68
N ILE A 7 -16.14 13.41 8.88
CA ILE A 7 -17.48 13.83 8.42
C ILE A 7 -18.44 14.00 9.59
N LEU A 8 -18.36 13.17 10.60
CA LEU A 8 -19.21 13.21 11.79
C LEU A 8 -18.71 14.21 12.84
N ASN A 9 -17.60 14.93 12.59
CA ASN A 9 -16.92 15.83 13.52
C ASN A 9 -16.58 15.16 14.87
N ILE A 10 -16.21 13.88 14.84
CA ILE A 10 -15.74 13.13 16.01
C ILE A 10 -14.22 13.25 16.05
N GLU A 11 -13.67 13.63 17.20
CA GLU A 11 -12.22 13.70 17.38
C GLU A 11 -11.58 12.34 17.11
N THR A 12 -10.53 12.37 16.29
CA THR A 12 -9.82 11.17 15.89
C THR A 12 -8.55 11.01 16.69
N GLY A 13 -8.29 9.80 17.19
CA GLY A 13 -6.99 9.42 17.70
C GLY A 13 -5.94 9.33 16.57
N ALA A 14 -4.75 8.82 16.91
CA ALA A 14 -3.71 8.59 15.92
C ALA A 14 -4.08 7.38 15.03
N PHE A 15 -4.37 7.66 13.76
CA PHE A 15 -4.61 6.63 12.74
C PHE A 15 -3.48 6.64 11.71
N ASP A 16 -3.15 5.49 11.15
CA ASP A 16 -2.21 5.38 10.04
C ASP A 16 -2.77 5.99 8.75
N GLY A 17 -4.09 5.93 8.56
CA GLY A 17 -4.79 6.53 7.44
C GLY A 17 -5.05 8.02 7.63
N GLU A 18 -5.36 8.71 6.53
CA GLU A 18 -5.84 10.10 6.53
C GLU A 18 -7.28 10.21 6.05
N SER A 19 -7.95 11.31 6.40
CA SER A 19 -9.30 11.59 5.92
C SER A 19 -9.31 11.96 4.43
N PHE A 20 -10.29 11.41 3.71
CA PHE A 20 -10.58 11.76 2.32
C PHE A 20 -11.67 12.83 2.17
N ARG A 21 -12.15 13.41 3.26
CA ARG A 21 -13.26 14.36 3.24
C ARG A 21 -13.08 15.44 2.19
N GLN A 22 -11.91 16.07 2.13
CA GLN A 22 -11.63 17.16 1.19
C GLN A 22 -11.61 16.70 -0.27
N VAL A 23 -11.21 15.46 -0.53
CA VAL A 23 -11.27 14.87 -1.88
C VAL A 23 -12.72 14.55 -2.25
N LEU A 24 -13.49 13.99 -1.32
CA LEU A 24 -14.91 13.66 -1.53
C LEU A 24 -15.78 14.90 -1.73
N SER A 25 -15.46 16.01 -1.05
CA SER A 25 -16.15 17.30 -1.23
C SER A 25 -15.72 18.06 -2.48
N GLY A 26 -14.68 17.60 -3.18
CA GLY A 26 -14.12 18.28 -4.35
C GLY A 26 -13.25 19.50 -4.02
N GLU A 27 -12.94 19.74 -2.75
CA GLU A 27 -12.05 20.83 -2.32
C GLU A 27 -10.62 20.64 -2.78
N THR A 28 -10.18 19.38 -2.89
CA THR A 28 -8.87 19.01 -3.41
C THR A 28 -8.98 17.84 -4.38
N LYS A 29 -8.05 17.76 -5.34
CA LYS A 29 -7.97 16.64 -6.28
C LYS A 29 -7.13 15.48 -5.76
N SER A 30 -6.34 15.70 -4.71
CA SER A 30 -5.35 14.72 -4.25
C SER A 30 -5.28 14.65 -2.74
N ARG A 31 -4.73 13.55 -2.25
CA ARG A 31 -4.39 13.33 -0.85
C ARG A 31 -3.13 14.12 -0.47
N LYS A 32 -2.99 14.38 0.84
CA LYS A 32 -1.77 15.01 1.40
C LYS A 32 -0.60 14.03 1.48
N ARG A 33 -0.90 12.75 1.73
CA ARG A 33 0.11 11.67 1.84
C ARG A 33 -0.03 10.66 0.72
N PRO A 34 1.08 10.15 0.16
CA PRO A 34 1.04 9.07 -0.81
C PRO A 34 0.42 7.81 -0.24
N ILE A 35 -0.10 6.97 -1.13
CA ILE A 35 -0.54 5.62 -0.80
C ILE A 35 0.61 4.68 -1.09
N HIS A 36 0.95 3.83 -0.11
CA HIS A 36 1.94 2.78 -0.26
C HIS A 36 1.25 1.42 -0.24
N VAL A 37 1.64 0.56 -1.15
CA VAL A 37 1.16 -0.83 -1.25
C VAL A 37 2.38 -1.72 -1.36
N ALA A 38 2.41 -2.80 -0.59
CA ALA A 38 3.42 -3.83 -0.70
C ALA A 38 2.74 -5.21 -0.63
N ILE A 39 3.06 -6.09 -1.58
CA ILE A 39 2.53 -7.43 -1.65
C ILE A 39 3.54 -8.36 -2.33
N ALA A 40 3.84 -9.49 -1.70
CA ALA A 40 4.70 -10.54 -2.27
C ALA A 40 6.05 -10.00 -2.81
N GLY A 41 6.67 -9.06 -2.11
CA GLY A 41 7.93 -8.43 -2.50
C GLY A 41 7.79 -7.29 -3.51
N SER A 42 6.67 -7.16 -4.22
CA SER A 42 6.38 -6.02 -5.09
C SER A 42 5.91 -4.82 -4.27
N LYS A 43 6.26 -3.63 -4.70
CA LYS A 43 5.92 -2.38 -4.02
C LYS A 43 5.33 -1.37 -5.02
N ALA A 44 4.39 -0.58 -4.56
CA ALA A 44 3.86 0.53 -5.34
C ALA A 44 3.63 1.76 -4.47
N MET A 45 3.71 2.93 -5.09
CA MET A 45 3.36 4.19 -4.44
C MET A 45 2.55 5.05 -5.40
N ILE A 46 1.44 5.58 -4.89
CA ILE A 46 0.62 6.56 -5.59
C ILE A 46 0.80 7.91 -4.90
N ASP A 47 1.38 8.85 -5.63
CA ASP A 47 1.49 10.26 -5.25
C ASP A 47 0.91 11.07 -6.42
N TRP A 48 -0.38 11.33 -6.34
CA TRP A 48 -1.17 11.85 -7.45
C TRP A 48 -0.47 13.00 -8.21
N PRO A 49 -0.48 12.98 -9.54
CA PRO A 49 -1.11 12.00 -10.44
C PRO A 49 -0.25 10.78 -10.77
N TRP A 50 0.92 10.64 -10.16
CA TRP A 50 1.90 9.63 -10.50
C TRP A 50 1.74 8.35 -9.67
N LYS A 51 1.94 7.21 -10.34
CA LYS A 51 2.10 5.91 -9.71
C LYS A 51 3.41 5.29 -10.14
N VAL A 52 4.20 4.84 -9.18
CA VAL A 52 5.39 4.02 -9.42
C VAL A 52 5.15 2.61 -8.90
N VAL A 53 5.59 1.62 -9.67
CA VAL A 53 5.52 0.21 -9.31
C VAL A 53 6.91 -0.38 -9.42
N GLN A 54 7.33 -1.10 -8.38
CA GLN A 54 8.46 -2.02 -8.39
C GLN A 54 7.90 -3.42 -8.42
N GLU A 55 8.12 -4.12 -9.51
CA GLU A 55 7.80 -5.54 -9.62
C GLU A 55 8.97 -6.36 -9.09
N ALA A 56 8.75 -7.09 -8.00
CA ALA A 56 9.78 -7.96 -7.46
C ALA A 56 9.79 -9.31 -8.18
N SER A 57 10.97 -9.85 -8.29
CA SER A 57 11.15 -11.23 -8.73
C SER A 57 10.62 -12.18 -7.67
N LEU A 58 9.60 -12.95 -8.00
CA LEU A 58 9.10 -13.98 -7.10
C LEU A 58 10.14 -15.11 -6.97
N PRO A 59 10.38 -15.64 -5.76
CA PRO A 59 11.36 -16.70 -5.52
C PRO A 59 11.11 -17.98 -6.33
N ILE A 60 9.87 -18.21 -6.75
CA ILE A 60 9.48 -19.36 -7.57
C ILE A 60 9.82 -19.19 -9.06
N VAL A 61 10.16 -17.97 -9.50
CA VAL A 61 10.56 -17.70 -10.88
C VAL A 61 12.06 -18.00 -11.03
N PRO A 62 12.47 -18.77 -12.03
CA PRO A 62 13.89 -19.02 -12.28
C PRO A 62 14.70 -17.74 -12.36
N THR A 63 15.90 -17.70 -11.78
CA THR A 63 16.73 -16.48 -11.64
C THR A 63 16.96 -15.75 -12.96
N PHE A 64 17.01 -16.46 -14.10
CA PHE A 64 17.18 -15.85 -15.42
C PHE A 64 15.93 -15.12 -15.95
N LEU A 65 14.75 -15.34 -15.34
CA LEU A 65 13.49 -14.65 -15.62
C LEU A 65 13.18 -13.57 -14.59
N GLN A 66 13.97 -13.49 -13.52
CA GLN A 66 13.78 -12.50 -12.49
C GLN A 66 14.15 -11.14 -13.05
N ARG A 67 13.19 -10.21 -13.03
CA ARG A 67 13.38 -8.83 -13.43
C ARG A 67 12.95 -7.92 -12.27
N ASP A 68 13.88 -7.12 -11.81
CA ASP A 68 13.56 -6.01 -10.93
C ASP A 68 13.14 -4.84 -11.82
N SER A 69 11.86 -4.84 -12.20
CA SER A 69 11.32 -3.88 -13.16
C SER A 69 10.62 -2.75 -12.44
N TRP A 70 10.85 -1.54 -12.94
CA TRP A 70 10.20 -0.33 -12.45
C TRP A 70 9.33 0.25 -13.54
N TYR A 71 8.10 0.60 -13.18
CA TYR A 71 7.12 1.20 -14.07
C TYR A 71 6.62 2.52 -13.50
N LEU A 72 6.32 3.48 -14.38
CA LEU A 72 5.77 4.78 -14.03
C LEU A 72 4.50 5.05 -14.83
N PHE A 73 3.42 5.39 -14.15
CA PHE A 73 2.13 5.72 -14.77
C PHE A 73 1.65 7.10 -14.35
N ASN A 74 0.91 7.77 -15.24
CA ASN A 74 0.20 9.00 -14.94
C ASN A 74 -1.30 8.71 -14.89
N LEU A 75 -1.85 8.50 -13.70
CA LEU A 75 -3.24 8.10 -13.48
C LEU A 75 -4.28 9.16 -13.87
N GLU A 76 -3.87 10.43 -14.05
CA GLU A 76 -4.79 11.48 -14.54
C GLU A 76 -5.15 11.29 -16.01
N ASN A 77 -4.24 10.74 -16.80
CA ASN A 77 -4.40 10.55 -18.24
C ASN A 77 -4.49 9.07 -18.66
N ASP A 78 -4.15 8.16 -17.73
CA ASP A 78 -4.09 6.71 -17.98
C ASP A 78 -4.54 5.95 -16.72
N GLU A 79 -5.85 5.93 -16.46
CA GLU A 79 -6.44 5.21 -15.33
C GLU A 79 -6.24 3.70 -15.44
N GLY A 80 -6.06 3.18 -16.65
CA GLY A 80 -5.87 1.75 -16.93
C GLY A 80 -4.42 1.29 -16.81
N GLU A 81 -3.46 2.20 -16.57
CA GLU A 81 -2.03 1.85 -16.44
C GLU A 81 -1.48 1.09 -17.65
N LEU A 82 -1.88 1.51 -18.85
CA LEU A 82 -1.53 0.85 -20.11
C LEU A 82 -0.20 1.34 -20.69
N ASN A 83 0.25 2.54 -20.30
CA ASN A 83 1.41 3.20 -20.87
C ASN A 83 2.47 3.46 -19.79
N ASP A 84 3.56 2.69 -19.83
CA ASP A 84 4.72 2.93 -18.97
C ASP A 84 5.52 4.15 -19.45
N LEU A 85 5.55 5.19 -18.63
CA LEU A 85 6.27 6.44 -18.88
C LEU A 85 7.69 6.46 -18.28
N GLY A 86 8.19 5.33 -17.80
CA GLY A 86 9.51 5.26 -17.13
C GLY A 86 10.66 5.73 -18.00
N GLN A 87 10.61 5.47 -19.30
CA GLN A 87 11.63 5.93 -20.25
C GLN A 87 11.41 7.39 -20.71
N GLU A 88 10.16 7.84 -20.77
CA GLU A 88 9.80 9.18 -21.24
C GLU A 88 9.99 10.23 -20.13
N ALA A 89 9.82 9.84 -18.86
CA ALA A 89 9.93 10.71 -17.70
C ALA A 89 10.90 10.17 -16.62
N PRO A 90 12.18 9.93 -16.95
CA PRO A 90 13.15 9.28 -16.07
C PRO A 90 13.40 10.05 -14.76
N GLU A 91 13.29 11.38 -14.79
CA GLU A 91 13.46 12.23 -13.61
C GLU A 91 12.31 12.02 -12.59
N ILE A 92 11.08 11.85 -13.10
CA ILE A 92 9.91 11.58 -12.26
C ILE A 92 10.04 10.18 -11.68
N LEU A 93 10.39 9.19 -12.50
CA LEU A 93 10.64 7.83 -12.05
C LEU A 93 11.68 7.79 -10.94
N ARG A 94 12.82 8.45 -11.13
CA ARG A 94 13.91 8.50 -10.13
C ARG A 94 13.43 9.11 -8.80
N ARG A 95 12.68 10.21 -8.85
CA ARG A 95 12.13 10.87 -7.66
C ARG A 95 11.15 9.98 -6.93
N MET A 96 10.22 9.36 -7.67
CA MET A 96 9.19 8.49 -7.12
C MET A 96 9.81 7.21 -6.51
N ARG A 97 10.78 6.63 -7.21
CA ARG A 97 11.55 5.49 -6.73
C ARG A 97 12.28 5.79 -5.42
N ALA A 98 13.05 6.87 -5.36
CA ALA A 98 13.77 7.26 -4.15
C ALA A 98 12.82 7.46 -2.95
N ARG A 99 11.64 8.04 -3.22
CA ARG A 99 10.61 8.23 -2.19
C ARG A 99 10.00 6.92 -1.72
N LEU A 100 9.72 5.98 -2.62
CA LEU A 100 9.22 4.65 -2.28
C LEU A 100 10.26 3.86 -1.47
N GLU A 101 11.52 3.87 -1.90
CA GLU A 101 12.64 3.18 -1.22
C GLU A 101 12.92 3.77 0.18
N SER A 102 12.64 5.05 0.42
CA SER A 102 12.82 5.70 1.72
C SER A 102 11.74 5.33 2.75
N GLN A 103 10.64 4.69 2.34
CA GLN A 103 9.59 4.31 3.26
C GLN A 103 10.02 3.08 4.08
N PRO A 104 9.81 3.10 5.40
CA PRO A 104 10.05 1.92 6.20
C PRO A 104 9.16 0.79 5.69
N SER A 105 9.76 -0.37 5.45
CA SER A 105 9.03 -1.59 5.10
C SER A 105 8.20 -2.00 6.32
N ARG A 106 6.95 -1.54 6.39
CA ARG A 106 6.01 -2.03 7.40
C ARG A 106 5.47 -3.36 6.91
N ASN A 107 5.84 -4.41 7.62
CA ASN A 107 5.34 -5.78 7.45
C ASN A 107 5.40 -6.28 6.00
N GLU A 108 6.60 -6.51 5.55
CA GLU A 108 6.80 -7.38 4.39
C GLU A 108 6.30 -8.76 4.80
N VAL A 109 5.07 -9.10 4.40
CA VAL A 109 4.61 -10.48 4.50
C VAL A 109 5.48 -11.28 3.54
N VAL A 110 6.54 -11.85 4.06
CA VAL A 110 7.36 -12.80 3.32
C VAL A 110 6.51 -14.06 3.18
N PHE A 111 5.98 -14.29 1.98
CA PHE A 111 5.33 -15.54 1.64
C PHE A 111 6.40 -16.64 1.61
N ASP A 112 6.60 -17.32 2.72
CA ASP A 112 7.36 -18.56 2.73
C ASP A 112 6.44 -19.71 2.32
N MET A 113 6.54 -20.10 1.05
CA MET A 113 5.73 -21.18 0.47
C MET A 113 5.98 -22.55 1.14
N ASN A 114 7.01 -22.66 1.97
CA ASN A 114 7.33 -23.89 2.71
C ASN A 114 6.69 -23.92 4.10
N GLN A 115 6.05 -22.82 4.52
CA GLN A 115 5.36 -22.81 5.81
C GLN A 115 3.89 -23.27 5.65
N PRO A 116 3.35 -24.02 6.63
CA PRO A 116 1.95 -24.36 6.67
C PRO A 116 1.07 -23.08 6.68
N TRP A 117 -0.08 -23.14 6.02
CA TRP A 117 -1.02 -21.99 5.88
C TRP A 117 -1.51 -21.42 7.22
N ASP A 118 -1.49 -22.22 8.28
CA ASP A 118 -1.86 -21.86 9.65
C ASP A 118 -0.81 -21.01 10.38
N THR A 119 0.40 -20.87 9.80
CA THR A 119 1.46 -20.01 10.34
C THR A 119 1.50 -18.62 9.71
N PHE A 120 0.60 -18.33 8.75
CA PHE A 120 0.41 -16.98 8.21
C PHE A 120 -0.28 -16.08 9.25
N GLY A 121 0.50 -15.44 10.02
CA GLY A 121 0.13 -14.57 11.10
C GLY A 121 0.98 -14.93 12.30
N GLY A 122 2.07 -14.20 12.51
CA GLY A 122 2.79 -14.27 13.78
C GLY A 122 1.86 -13.93 14.93
N GLU A 123 2.30 -14.13 16.16
CA GLU A 123 1.51 -13.82 17.37
C GLU A 123 0.94 -12.39 17.39
N GLU A 124 1.52 -11.46 16.65
CA GLU A 124 1.07 -10.08 16.49
C GLU A 124 -0.19 -9.92 15.62
N THR A 125 -0.57 -10.95 14.85
CA THR A 125 -1.80 -10.93 14.03
C THR A 125 -2.99 -11.60 14.72
N ARG A 126 -2.89 -11.93 16.00
CA ARG A 126 -4.04 -12.34 16.79
C ARG A 126 -5.03 -11.18 16.80
N GLU A 127 -6.13 -11.45 16.16
CA GLU A 127 -7.18 -10.47 15.89
C GLU A 127 -7.67 -9.83 17.19
N PRO A 128 -7.62 -8.50 17.33
CA PRO A 128 -8.07 -7.82 18.54
C PRO A 128 -9.52 -8.11 18.93
N TRP A 129 -10.33 -8.60 17.96
CA TRP A 129 -11.73 -8.98 18.19
C TRP A 129 -11.93 -10.39 18.77
N ALA A 130 -10.92 -11.24 18.79
CA ALA A 130 -11.03 -12.53 19.46
C ALA A 130 -11.33 -12.39 20.96
N GLU A 131 -10.93 -11.28 21.57
CA GLU A 131 -11.25 -10.96 22.97
C GLU A 131 -12.66 -10.37 23.15
N VAL A 132 -13.22 -9.75 22.08
CA VAL A 132 -14.55 -9.10 22.15
C VAL A 132 -15.68 -10.10 21.99
N THR A 133 -15.43 -11.27 21.40
CA THR A 133 -16.42 -12.33 21.21
C THR A 133 -16.50 -13.32 22.37
N ALA A 134 -15.64 -13.20 23.38
CA ALA A 134 -15.78 -13.97 24.61
C ALA A 134 -17.05 -13.53 25.34
N ASN A 135 -18.09 -14.34 25.27
CA ASN A 135 -19.39 -14.09 25.88
C ASN A 135 -19.21 -13.91 27.41
N PRO A 136 -19.51 -12.74 27.99
CA PRO A 136 -19.34 -12.50 29.43
C PRO A 136 -20.33 -13.32 30.31
N ALA A 137 -21.18 -14.12 29.71
CA ALA A 137 -22.18 -14.94 30.42
C ALA A 137 -21.69 -16.36 30.83
N GLU A 138 -20.43 -16.70 30.53
CA GLU A 138 -19.83 -17.99 30.91
C GLU A 138 -18.80 -17.89 32.06
N LYS A 139 -19.00 -16.93 32.97
CA LYS A 139 -18.24 -16.87 34.22
C LYS A 139 -19.18 -17.01 35.41
#